data_c3d48e44a2185de7ea2da310c51cf955
#
_entry.id   c3d48e44a2185de7ea2da310c51cf955
#
_cell.length_a   1.000
_cell.length_b   1.000
_cell.length_c   1.000
_cell.angle_alpha   90.00
_cell.angle_beta   90.00
_cell.angle_gamma   90.00
#
_symmetry.space_group_name_H-M   'P 1'
#
loop_
_entity.id
_entity.type
_entity.pdbx_description
1 polymer ?
#
loop_
_entity_poly.entity_id
_entity_poly.type
_entity_poly.pdbx_seq_one_letter_code
_entity_poly.pdbx_strand_id
1 'polypeptide(L)'
;MRTPRLIWIATVTLLSAAVGPASPIVHQKGRVFSMANVTVARGEPVLFLNDDTVPHNIMSNTADNEFDLGSQPPGSAVPVSFDRTGIVAVICAIHPRMHMTITVTN
;
A
#
# COMPACT_ATOMS: atom_id res chain seq x y z
N MET A 1 25.66 -32.77 37.89
CA MET A 1 24.65 -31.72 37.67
C MET A 1 24.72 -31.27 36.23
N ARG A 2 23.64 -31.46 35.53
CA ARG A 2 23.50 -30.94 34.15
C ARG A 2 22.99 -29.52 34.25
N THR A 3 23.79 -28.56 33.80
CA THR A 3 23.32 -27.18 33.61
C THR A 3 22.33 -27.13 32.46
N PRO A 4 21.15 -26.54 32.60
CA PRO A 4 20.21 -26.39 31.50
C PRO A 4 20.87 -25.50 30.45
N ARG A 5 20.98 -26.02 29.23
CA ARG A 5 21.38 -25.20 28.10
C ARG A 5 20.19 -24.30 27.75
N LEU A 6 20.36 -23.00 27.99
CA LEU A 6 19.44 -22.01 27.47
C LEU A 6 19.54 -22.02 25.95
N ILE A 7 18.48 -22.53 25.33
CA ILE A 7 18.35 -22.45 23.86
C ILE A 7 17.81 -21.06 23.55
N TRP A 8 18.66 -20.18 23.07
CA TRP A 8 18.23 -18.91 22.53
C TRP A 8 17.63 -19.17 21.16
N ILE A 9 16.30 -19.15 21.06
CA ILE A 9 15.63 -19.15 19.77
C ILE A 9 15.65 -17.71 19.29
N ALA A 10 16.52 -17.41 18.33
CA ALA A 10 16.48 -16.15 17.64
C ALA A 10 15.20 -16.14 16.78
N THR A 11 14.18 -15.44 17.25
CA THR A 11 12.99 -15.19 16.45
C THR A 11 13.36 -14.15 15.41
N VAL A 12 13.53 -14.57 14.16
CA VAL A 12 13.65 -13.62 13.05
C VAL A 12 12.27 -13.02 12.82
N THR A 13 12.07 -11.84 13.37
CA THR A 13 10.86 -11.06 13.07
C THR A 13 11.05 -10.47 11.68
N LEU A 14 10.39 -11.06 10.69
CA LEU A 14 10.23 -10.41 9.39
C LEU A 14 9.38 -9.16 9.62
N LEU A 15 10.03 -7.99 9.55
CA LEU A 15 9.34 -6.71 9.55
C LEU A 15 8.62 -6.54 8.21
N SER A 16 7.49 -7.22 8.04
CA SER A 16 6.55 -6.86 6.99
C SER A 16 5.67 -5.74 7.53
N ALA A 17 5.50 -4.67 6.73
CA ALA A 17 4.56 -3.62 7.06
C ALA A 17 3.16 -4.22 7.15
N ALA A 18 2.61 -4.30 8.36
CA ALA A 18 1.27 -4.79 8.59
C ALA A 18 0.28 -3.62 8.50
N VAL A 19 -0.88 -3.87 7.85
CA VAL A 19 -2.01 -2.95 7.90
C VAL A 19 -2.49 -2.88 9.35
N GLY A 20 -2.52 -1.70 9.92
CA GLY A 20 -2.99 -1.45 11.28
C GLY A 20 -4.15 -0.47 11.30
N PRO A 21 -4.70 -0.19 12.50
CA PRO A 21 -5.82 0.75 12.65
C PRO A 21 -5.52 2.17 12.13
N ALA A 22 -4.25 2.57 12.14
CA ALA A 22 -3.81 3.89 11.67
C ALA A 22 -3.43 3.92 10.19
N SER A 23 -3.46 2.80 9.47
CA SER A 23 -3.15 2.76 8.04
C SER A 23 -4.21 3.51 7.25
N PRO A 24 -3.82 4.43 6.33
CA PRO A 24 -4.79 5.10 5.47
C PRO A 24 -5.52 4.08 4.59
N ILE A 25 -6.81 4.29 4.44
CA ILE A 25 -7.66 3.48 3.58
C ILE A 25 -8.15 4.37 2.43
N VAL A 26 -7.81 3.97 1.21
CA VAL A 26 -8.26 4.64 0.00
C VAL A 26 -9.31 3.75 -0.66
N HIS A 27 -10.53 4.26 -0.76
CA HIS A 27 -11.62 3.58 -1.44
C HIS A 27 -11.65 3.97 -2.91
N GLN A 28 -11.96 3.01 -3.76
CA GLN A 28 -12.21 3.22 -5.17
C GLN A 28 -13.69 2.97 -5.42
N LYS A 29 -14.43 4.04 -5.66
CA LYS A 29 -15.88 3.99 -5.90
C LYS A 29 -16.30 5.12 -6.81
N GLY A 30 -17.23 4.83 -7.74
CA GLY A 30 -17.66 5.82 -8.72
C GLY A 30 -16.52 6.26 -9.64
N ARG A 31 -15.53 5.39 -9.86
CA ARG A 31 -14.33 5.66 -10.68
C ARG A 31 -13.51 6.84 -10.18
N VAL A 32 -13.42 6.99 -8.87
CA VAL A 32 -12.55 7.97 -8.20
C VAL A 32 -11.87 7.32 -6.99
N PHE A 33 -10.71 7.85 -6.62
CA PHE A 33 -10.11 7.56 -5.32
C PHE A 33 -10.77 8.45 -4.26
N SER A 34 -11.06 7.89 -3.09
CA SER A 34 -11.72 8.61 -2.00
C SER A 34 -10.89 9.75 -1.40
N MET A 35 -9.59 9.78 -1.67
CA MET A 35 -8.66 10.78 -1.16
C MET A 35 -7.82 11.32 -2.30
N ALA A 36 -7.66 12.65 -2.38
CA ALA A 36 -6.80 13.28 -3.38
C ALA A 36 -5.32 13.20 -2.99
N ASN A 37 -5.03 13.26 -1.69
CA ASN A 37 -3.67 13.21 -1.14
C ASN A 37 -3.65 12.38 0.14
N VAL A 38 -2.59 11.59 0.28
CA VAL A 38 -2.30 10.82 1.50
C VAL A 38 -0.82 11.01 1.83
N THR A 39 -0.51 11.20 3.09
CA THR A 39 0.87 11.23 3.58
C THR A 39 1.12 10.00 4.44
N VAL A 40 2.17 9.26 4.12
CA VAL A 40 2.61 8.08 4.88
C VAL A 40 4.11 8.14 5.10
N ALA A 41 4.57 7.49 6.16
CA ALA A 41 5.99 7.24 6.32
C ALA A 41 6.44 6.10 5.40
N ARG A 42 7.71 6.11 5.06
CA ARG A 42 8.33 5.03 4.31
C ARG A 42 8.12 3.69 5.01
N GLY A 43 7.61 2.71 4.27
CA GLY A 43 7.28 1.39 4.79
C GLY A 43 5.88 1.25 5.40
N GLU A 44 5.18 2.35 5.69
CA GLU A 44 3.78 2.28 6.14
C GLU A 44 2.86 1.93 4.98
N PRO A 45 1.95 0.96 5.14
CA PRO A 45 1.03 0.59 4.08
C PRO A 45 -0.10 1.60 3.91
N VAL A 46 -0.50 1.77 2.65
CA VAL A 46 -1.79 2.34 2.27
C VAL A 46 -2.67 1.19 1.80
N LEU A 47 -3.86 1.08 2.34
CA LEU A 47 -4.80 0.03 1.95
C LEU A 47 -5.73 0.56 0.85
N PHE A 48 -5.71 -0.09 -0.30
CA PHE A 48 -6.61 0.21 -1.42
C PHE A 48 -7.75 -0.79 -1.45
N LEU A 49 -8.98 -0.30 -1.32
CA LEU A 49 -10.20 -1.10 -1.40
C LEU A 49 -10.94 -0.77 -2.69
N ASN A 50 -11.29 -1.80 -3.47
CA ASN A 50 -12.18 -1.62 -4.60
C ASN A 50 -13.63 -1.82 -4.16
N ASP A 51 -14.29 -0.73 -3.79
CA ASP A 51 -15.72 -0.71 -3.42
C ASP A 51 -16.63 -0.45 -4.63
N ASP A 52 -16.05 -0.44 -5.80
CA ASP A 52 -16.81 -0.25 -7.05
C ASP A 52 -17.37 -1.58 -7.56
N THR A 53 -18.25 -1.49 -8.55
CA THR A 53 -18.82 -2.65 -9.25
C THR A 53 -18.03 -3.06 -10.49
N VAL A 54 -16.96 -2.31 -10.80
CA VAL A 54 -16.08 -2.53 -11.95
C VAL A 54 -14.65 -2.78 -11.47
N PRO A 55 -13.81 -3.50 -12.25
CA PRO A 55 -12.42 -3.65 -11.91
C PRO A 55 -11.67 -2.32 -12.01
N HIS A 56 -10.64 -2.16 -11.19
CA HIS A 56 -9.70 -1.06 -11.22
C HIS A 56 -8.27 -1.57 -11.30
N ASN A 57 -7.35 -0.67 -11.58
CA ASN A 57 -5.91 -0.92 -11.53
C ASN A 57 -5.27 0.19 -10.70
N ILE A 58 -4.26 -0.16 -9.94
CA ILE A 58 -3.47 0.81 -9.17
C ILE A 58 -2.04 0.70 -9.64
N MET A 59 -1.51 1.81 -10.11
CA MET A 59 -0.14 1.86 -10.62
C MET A 59 0.50 3.23 -10.43
N SER A 60 1.79 3.28 -10.54
CA SER A 60 2.60 4.50 -10.57
C SER A 60 3.74 4.36 -11.56
N ASN A 61 3.97 5.42 -12.33
CA ASN A 61 5.15 5.59 -13.17
C ASN A 61 6.15 6.59 -12.56
N THR A 62 5.92 7.02 -11.32
CA THR A 62 6.84 7.95 -10.65
C THR A 62 8.19 7.28 -10.41
N ALA A 63 9.27 7.93 -10.83
CA ALA A 63 10.63 7.42 -10.63
C ALA A 63 10.87 7.03 -9.17
N ASP A 64 11.56 5.90 -8.96
CA ASP A 64 11.86 5.28 -7.67
C ASP A 64 10.67 4.65 -6.93
N ASN A 65 9.44 4.88 -7.38
CA ASN A 65 8.23 4.30 -6.83
C ASN A 65 7.30 3.76 -7.93
N GLU A 66 7.89 3.17 -8.97
CA GLU A 66 7.12 2.51 -10.03
C GLU A 66 6.52 1.21 -9.51
N PHE A 67 5.26 1.00 -9.78
CA PHE A 67 4.59 -0.28 -9.56
C PHE A 67 3.33 -0.40 -10.40
N ASP A 68 2.88 -1.62 -10.59
CA ASP A 68 1.61 -1.95 -11.22
C ASP A 68 1.05 -3.19 -10.55
N LEU A 69 -0.10 -3.07 -9.89
CA LEU A 69 -0.73 -4.19 -9.19
C LEU A 69 -1.59 -5.07 -10.11
N GLY A 70 -1.69 -4.71 -11.40
CA GLY A 70 -2.60 -5.39 -12.30
C GLY A 70 -4.06 -5.07 -12.01
N SER A 71 -4.96 -5.91 -12.52
CA SER A 71 -6.40 -5.72 -12.35
C SER A 71 -6.84 -6.09 -10.93
N GLN A 72 -7.58 -5.19 -10.30
CA GLN A 72 -8.22 -5.41 -9.02
C GLN A 72 -9.72 -5.63 -9.20
N PRO A 73 -10.23 -6.82 -8.92
CA PRO A 73 -11.66 -7.07 -9.02
C PRO A 73 -12.44 -6.34 -7.93
N PRO A 74 -13.76 -6.12 -8.14
CA PRO A 74 -14.63 -5.60 -7.09
C PRO A 74 -14.49 -6.38 -5.77
N GLY A 75 -14.43 -5.68 -4.65
CA GLY A 75 -14.29 -6.25 -3.32
C GLY A 75 -12.86 -6.56 -2.89
N SER A 76 -11.86 -6.39 -3.76
CA SER A 76 -10.47 -6.63 -3.40
C SER A 76 -9.91 -5.55 -2.48
N ALA A 77 -9.00 -5.95 -1.60
CA ALA A 77 -8.26 -5.09 -0.68
C ALA A 77 -6.77 -5.39 -0.81
N VAL A 78 -5.97 -4.38 -1.12
CA VAL A 78 -4.53 -4.56 -1.35
C VAL A 78 -3.75 -3.50 -0.58
N PRO A 79 -2.80 -3.89 0.30
CA PRO A 79 -1.87 -2.97 0.92
C PRO A 79 -0.70 -2.66 -0.03
N VAL A 80 -0.30 -1.40 -0.07
CA VAL A 80 0.87 -0.94 -0.83
C VAL A 80 1.76 -0.12 0.08
N SER A 81 3.03 -0.51 0.18
CA SER A 81 4.06 0.23 0.91
C SER A 81 5.07 0.83 -0.05
N PHE A 82 5.66 1.95 0.32
CA PHE A 82 6.63 2.67 -0.49
C PHE A 82 7.98 2.71 0.20
N ASP A 83 9.05 2.38 -0.52
CA ASP A 83 10.42 2.30 0.04
C ASP A 83 11.20 3.59 -0.11
N ARG A 84 10.75 4.49 -0.98
CA ARG A 84 11.44 5.74 -1.30
C ARG A 84 10.60 6.94 -0.91
N THR A 85 11.23 7.91 -0.27
CA THR A 85 10.59 9.20 0.04
C THR A 85 10.35 10.00 -1.23
N GLY A 86 9.31 10.81 -1.23
CA GLY A 86 8.95 11.67 -2.35
C GLY A 86 7.46 11.72 -2.59
N ILE A 87 7.08 12.34 -3.69
CA ILE A 87 5.70 12.47 -4.12
C ILE A 87 5.43 11.44 -5.21
N VAL A 88 4.46 10.58 -4.97
CA VAL A 88 4.09 9.48 -5.87
C VAL A 88 2.74 9.78 -6.50
N ALA A 89 2.71 9.82 -7.82
CA ALA A 89 1.46 9.93 -8.57
C ALA A 89 0.89 8.53 -8.79
N VAL A 90 -0.27 8.27 -8.22
CA VAL A 90 -0.98 6.99 -8.34
C VAL A 90 -2.16 7.18 -9.30
N ILE A 91 -2.28 6.26 -10.23
CA ILE A 91 -3.30 6.30 -11.29
C ILE A 91 -3.98 4.94 -11.44
N CYS A 92 -5.13 4.94 -12.10
CA CYS A 92 -5.76 3.73 -12.62
C CYS A 92 -5.61 3.73 -14.15
N ALA A 93 -4.94 2.74 -14.72
CA ALA A 93 -4.72 2.67 -16.16
C ALA A 93 -6.01 2.43 -16.96
N ILE A 94 -7.03 1.82 -16.32
CA ILE A 94 -8.33 1.53 -16.93
C ILE A 94 -9.20 2.80 -16.99
N HIS A 95 -9.08 3.66 -15.97
CA HIS A 95 -9.86 4.90 -15.83
C HIS A 95 -8.90 6.08 -15.62
N PRO A 96 -8.42 6.73 -16.71
CA PRO A 96 -7.34 7.73 -16.60
C PRO A 96 -7.65 8.96 -15.73
N ARG A 97 -8.92 9.20 -15.44
CA ARG A 97 -9.35 10.29 -14.53
C ARG A 97 -9.12 9.94 -13.05
N MET A 98 -8.93 8.66 -12.73
CA MET A 98 -8.59 8.25 -11.38
C MET A 98 -7.11 8.51 -11.12
N HIS A 99 -6.85 9.52 -10.31
CA HIS A 99 -5.49 9.85 -9.89
C HIS A 99 -5.50 10.37 -8.46
N MET A 100 -4.41 10.14 -7.76
CA MET A 100 -4.17 10.68 -6.44
C MET A 100 -2.66 10.85 -6.22
N THR A 101 -2.31 11.58 -5.17
CA THR A 101 -0.92 11.77 -4.77
C THR A 101 -0.67 11.13 -3.42
N ILE A 102 0.43 10.42 -3.29
CA ILE A 102 0.92 9.92 -2.01
C ILE A 102 2.26 10.58 -1.72
N THR A 103 2.33 11.25 -0.57
CA THR A 103 3.60 11.81 -0.08
C THR A 103 4.22 10.82 0.90
N VAL A 104 5.41 10.35 0.56
CA VAL A 104 6.16 9.40 1.38
C VAL A 104 7.24 10.15 2.13
N THR A 105 7.19 10.10 3.45
CA THR A 105 8.15 10.74 4.36
C THR A 105 9.07 9.70 5.02
N ASN A 106 10.07 10.18 5.74
CA ASN A 106 10.94 9.30 6.54
C ASN A 106 10.24 8.70 7.74
#